data_b2e4eb4d7a1e053ebfe504e982de3f5d
#
_entry.id   b2e4eb4d7a1e053ebfe504e982de3f5d
#
_cell.length_a   1.000
_cell.length_b   1.000
_cell.length_c   1.000
_cell.angle_alpha   90.00
_cell.angle_beta   90.00
_cell.angle_gamma   90.00
#
_symmetry.space_group_name_H-M   'P 1'
#
loop_
_entity.id
_entity.type
_entity.pdbx_description
1 polymer ?
#
loop_
_entity_poly.entity_id
_entity_poly.type
_entity_poly.pdbx_seq_one_letter_code
_entity_poly.pdbx_strand_id
1 'polypeptide(L)'
;MVGEIKDYPCSYGTKEESIVGVVKACNLTVPEVYKDGEQMAELARAVKRTTNDGVVYLPFDHAVEAEALGAIVNYGSETVGPRTSGYICDRLEEILDLGTLDTKSGRPAQVLNACRRLAEQGETVVLEVVGPITILNGLIDLRAVFKGMRKNPELMEKVFRKIEDDLSSYMQAAV
;
A
#
# COMPACT_ATOMS: atom_id res chain seq x y z
N MET A 1 -33.67 -3.28 2.36
CA MET A 1 -33.54 -2.78 0.97
C MET A 1 -32.08 -2.99 0.60
N VAL A 2 -31.80 -3.90 -0.33
CA VAL A 2 -30.44 -4.10 -0.86
C VAL A 2 -30.21 -2.92 -1.79
N GLY A 3 -29.22 -2.07 -1.45
CA GLY A 3 -28.85 -0.94 -2.31
C GLY A 3 -28.38 -1.43 -3.68
N GLU A 4 -28.68 -0.68 -4.71
CA GLU A 4 -28.27 -0.92 -6.09
C GLU A 4 -26.75 -1.06 -6.13
N ILE A 5 -26.25 -2.23 -6.56
CA ILE A 5 -24.84 -2.44 -6.79
C ILE A 5 -24.46 -1.60 -8.02
N LYS A 6 -23.77 -0.49 -7.82
CA LYS A 6 -23.20 0.27 -8.93
C LYS A 6 -22.02 -0.51 -9.49
N ASP A 7 -22.12 -0.90 -10.75
CA ASP A 7 -20.98 -1.42 -11.52
C ASP A 7 -19.95 -0.29 -11.69
N TYR A 8 -18.85 -0.36 -10.97
CA TYR A 8 -17.72 0.52 -11.19
C TYR A 8 -16.82 -0.11 -12.25
N PRO A 9 -16.51 0.59 -13.37
CA PRO A 9 -15.59 0.05 -14.36
C PRO A 9 -14.23 -0.21 -13.70
N CYS A 10 -13.68 -1.41 -13.96
CA CYS A 10 -12.34 -1.77 -13.48
C CYS A 10 -11.30 -0.91 -14.20
N SER A 11 -10.72 0.06 -13.50
CA SER A 11 -9.73 1.00 -14.04
C SER A 11 -8.28 0.49 -13.93
N TYR A 12 -8.07 -0.79 -13.64
CA TYR A 12 -6.76 -1.36 -13.32
C TYR A 12 -5.72 -1.28 -14.46
N GLY A 13 -6.15 -1.21 -15.71
CA GLY A 13 -5.26 -1.19 -16.88
C GLY A 13 -4.81 0.18 -17.38
N THR A 14 -5.43 1.27 -16.90
CA THR A 14 -5.18 2.63 -17.40
C THR A 14 -4.46 3.55 -16.41
N LYS A 15 -4.31 3.12 -15.15
CA LYS A 15 -3.76 3.98 -14.08
C LYS A 15 -2.26 4.22 -14.20
N GLU A 16 -1.45 3.22 -14.59
CA GLU A 16 0.02 3.39 -14.64
C GLU A 16 0.47 4.38 -15.73
N GLU A 17 -0.09 4.30 -16.93
CA GLU A 17 0.22 5.27 -17.99
C GLU A 17 -0.22 6.69 -17.64
N SER A 18 -1.32 6.82 -16.89
CA SER A 18 -1.80 8.14 -16.43
C SER A 18 -0.89 8.75 -15.37
N ILE A 19 -0.35 7.96 -14.44
CA ILE A 19 0.51 8.46 -13.34
C ILE A 19 1.78 9.11 -13.88
N VAL A 20 2.48 8.47 -14.81
CA VAL A 20 3.73 9.00 -15.40
C VAL A 20 3.51 10.36 -16.08
N GLY A 21 2.46 10.46 -16.87
CA GLY A 21 2.10 11.73 -17.53
C GLY A 21 1.78 12.84 -16.52
N VAL A 22 1.06 12.48 -15.46
CA VAL A 22 0.64 13.43 -14.41
C VAL A 22 1.83 13.89 -13.57
N VAL A 23 2.74 12.98 -13.17
CA VAL A 23 3.96 13.32 -12.42
C VAL A 23 4.75 14.39 -13.16
N LYS A 24 4.96 14.22 -14.47
CA LYS A 24 5.67 15.20 -15.31
C LYS A 24 4.89 16.53 -15.44
N ALA A 25 3.58 16.46 -15.67
CA ALA A 25 2.75 17.67 -15.83
C ALA A 25 2.66 18.50 -14.55
N CYS A 26 2.75 17.86 -13.37
CA CYS A 26 2.73 18.54 -12.08
C CYS A 26 4.13 18.92 -11.57
N ASN A 27 5.18 18.66 -12.35
CA ASN A 27 6.57 18.91 -11.95
C ASN A 27 6.98 18.17 -10.65
N LEU A 28 6.34 17.02 -10.40
CA LEU A 28 6.62 16.13 -9.27
C LEU A 28 7.79 15.20 -9.60
N THR A 29 8.40 14.61 -8.58
CA THR A 29 9.59 13.77 -8.75
C THR A 29 9.37 12.35 -8.20
N VAL A 30 9.91 11.36 -8.92
CA VAL A 30 10.05 9.99 -8.44
C VAL A 30 11.45 9.86 -7.83
N PRO A 31 11.61 9.28 -6.62
CA PRO A 31 10.60 8.53 -5.85
C PRO A 31 9.79 9.35 -4.82
N GLU A 32 9.94 10.66 -4.75
CA GLU A 32 9.35 11.49 -3.68
C GLU A 32 7.83 11.41 -3.61
N VAL A 33 7.15 11.29 -4.76
CA VAL A 33 5.68 11.09 -4.81
C VAL A 33 5.19 9.85 -4.06
N TYR A 34 6.07 8.90 -3.77
CA TYR A 34 5.76 7.69 -2.99
C TYR A 34 6.18 7.78 -1.53
N LYS A 35 6.97 8.80 -1.15
CA LYS A 35 7.60 8.95 0.18
C LYS A 35 7.12 10.16 0.95
N ASP A 36 6.68 11.19 0.26
CA ASP A 36 6.25 12.46 0.83
C ASP A 36 4.74 12.63 0.71
N GLY A 37 4.07 12.82 1.84
CA GLY A 37 2.62 12.89 1.90
C GLY A 37 2.02 14.10 1.18
N GLU A 38 2.76 15.19 1.04
CA GLU A 38 2.31 16.37 0.31
C GLU A 38 2.31 16.11 -1.20
N GLN A 39 3.43 15.63 -1.74
CA GLN A 39 3.53 15.27 -3.15
C GLN A 39 2.58 14.13 -3.53
N MET A 40 2.38 13.17 -2.62
CA MET A 40 1.43 12.08 -2.79
C MET A 40 -0.01 12.61 -2.91
N ALA A 41 -0.41 13.55 -2.05
CA ALA A 41 -1.73 14.17 -2.11
C ALA A 41 -1.92 15.01 -3.40
N GLU A 42 -0.90 15.73 -3.82
CA GLU A 42 -0.93 16.50 -5.07
C GLU A 42 -1.09 15.58 -6.28
N LEU A 43 -0.31 14.51 -6.35
CA LEU A 43 -0.43 13.50 -7.40
C LEU A 43 -1.83 12.88 -7.42
N ALA A 44 -2.38 12.48 -6.27
CA ALA A 44 -3.70 11.87 -6.18
C ALA A 44 -4.81 12.76 -6.74
N ARG A 45 -4.78 14.05 -6.41
CA ARG A 45 -5.72 15.04 -6.96
C ARG A 45 -5.56 15.24 -8.45
N ALA A 46 -4.33 15.24 -8.93
CA ALA A 46 -4.05 15.41 -10.34
C ALA A 46 -4.51 14.17 -11.15
N VAL A 47 -4.26 12.97 -10.64
CA VAL A 47 -4.75 11.72 -11.24
C VAL A 47 -6.27 11.71 -11.27
N LYS A 48 -6.96 12.02 -10.14
CA LYS A 48 -8.43 12.12 -10.11
C LYS A 48 -8.99 13.02 -11.21
N ARG A 49 -8.35 14.20 -11.43
CA ARG A 49 -8.79 15.13 -12.48
C ARG A 49 -8.61 14.55 -13.89
N THR A 50 -7.55 13.78 -14.10
CA THR A 50 -7.24 13.17 -15.41
C THR A 50 -8.16 11.99 -15.71
N THR A 51 -8.47 11.17 -14.70
CA THR A 51 -9.33 9.99 -14.83
C THR A 51 -10.82 10.31 -14.71
N ASN A 52 -11.16 11.52 -14.25
CA ASN A 52 -12.53 11.95 -13.94
C ASN A 52 -13.21 11.05 -12.89
N ASP A 53 -12.41 10.52 -11.94
CA ASP A 53 -12.92 9.69 -10.85
C ASP A 53 -13.66 10.54 -9.80
N GLY A 54 -14.65 9.93 -9.12
CA GLY A 54 -15.39 10.57 -8.03
C GLY A 54 -14.59 10.66 -6.72
N VAL A 55 -13.51 9.87 -6.58
CA VAL A 55 -12.72 9.70 -5.37
C VAL A 55 -11.21 9.76 -5.68
N VAL A 56 -10.40 9.92 -4.65
CA VAL A 56 -8.94 9.76 -4.75
C VAL A 56 -8.51 8.45 -4.09
N TYR A 57 -7.52 7.77 -4.68
CA TYR A 57 -6.97 6.51 -4.18
C TYR A 57 -5.55 6.71 -3.67
N LEU A 58 -5.22 6.12 -2.53
CA LEU A 58 -3.89 6.07 -1.93
C LEU A 58 -3.65 4.69 -1.29
N PRO A 59 -2.38 4.22 -1.25
CA PRO A 59 -1.20 4.71 -1.96
C PRO A 59 -1.20 4.29 -3.44
N PHE A 60 -0.11 4.62 -4.17
CA PHE A 60 0.04 4.26 -5.59
C PHE A 60 0.78 2.95 -5.82
N ASP A 61 1.05 2.19 -4.77
CA ASP A 61 1.76 0.90 -4.83
C ASP A 61 1.38 -0.01 -3.66
N HIS A 62 1.76 -1.26 -3.75
CA HIS A 62 1.41 -2.32 -2.81
C HIS A 62 2.58 -2.73 -1.89
N ALA A 63 3.55 -1.85 -1.66
CA ALA A 63 4.74 -2.16 -0.86
C ALA A 63 4.78 -1.45 0.51
N VAL A 64 3.85 -0.54 0.79
CA VAL A 64 3.86 0.31 1.99
C VAL A 64 3.90 -0.50 3.28
N GLU A 65 3.02 -1.49 3.41
CA GLU A 65 2.88 -2.30 4.63
C GLU A 65 4.07 -3.25 4.79
N ALA A 66 4.52 -3.87 3.71
CA ALA A 66 5.69 -4.73 3.75
C ALA A 66 6.96 -3.94 4.10
N GLU A 67 7.13 -2.73 3.55
CA GLU A 67 8.24 -1.84 3.89
C GLU A 67 8.22 -1.42 5.36
N ALA A 68 7.04 -1.12 5.91
CA ALA A 68 6.89 -0.79 7.32
C ALA A 68 7.33 -1.93 8.25
N LEU A 69 7.26 -3.17 7.78
CA LEU A 69 7.75 -4.37 8.46
C LEU A 69 9.22 -4.70 8.11
N GLY A 70 9.90 -3.85 7.35
CA GLY A 70 11.31 -3.95 7.05
C GLY A 70 11.65 -4.49 5.66
N ALA A 71 10.67 -4.75 4.78
CA ALA A 71 10.96 -5.18 3.42
C ALA A 71 11.82 -4.16 2.66
N ILE A 72 12.71 -4.66 1.83
CA ILE A 72 13.52 -3.83 0.95
C ILE A 72 12.66 -3.41 -0.24
N VAL A 73 12.51 -2.11 -0.46
CA VAL A 73 11.72 -1.56 -1.57
C VAL A 73 12.63 -0.91 -2.61
N ASN A 74 12.47 -1.35 -3.84
CA ASN A 74 12.96 -0.64 -5.01
C ASN A 74 11.84 0.31 -5.47
N TYR A 75 12.07 1.60 -5.35
CA TYR A 75 11.08 2.63 -5.71
C TYR A 75 10.87 2.81 -7.21
N GLY A 76 11.58 2.03 -8.02
CA GLY A 76 11.37 2.02 -9.45
C GLY A 76 11.94 3.23 -10.17
N SER A 77 11.20 3.69 -11.16
CA SER A 77 11.55 4.80 -12.04
C SER A 77 10.28 5.57 -12.45
N GLU A 78 10.40 6.50 -13.37
CA GLU A 78 9.24 7.20 -13.93
C GLU A 78 8.20 6.27 -14.59
N THR A 79 8.61 5.08 -15.03
CA THR A 79 7.74 4.14 -15.76
C THR A 79 7.38 2.88 -14.98
N VAL A 80 8.00 2.65 -13.82
CA VAL A 80 7.79 1.45 -13.00
C VAL A 80 7.68 1.87 -11.55
N GLY A 81 6.54 1.59 -10.93
CA GLY A 81 6.26 1.93 -9.53
C GLY A 81 7.09 1.14 -8.51
N PRO A 82 6.95 1.47 -7.23
CA PRO A 82 7.60 0.79 -6.13
C PRO A 82 7.23 -0.69 -6.05
N ARG A 83 8.21 -1.51 -5.72
CA ARG A 83 8.03 -2.95 -5.50
C ARG A 83 9.05 -3.49 -4.50
N THR A 84 8.69 -4.52 -3.76
CA THR A 84 9.63 -5.21 -2.89
C THR A 84 10.73 -5.89 -3.70
N SER A 85 11.94 -5.97 -3.13
CA SER A 85 13.15 -6.48 -3.78
C SER A 85 13.90 -7.39 -2.82
N GLY A 86 13.91 -8.69 -3.14
CA GLY A 86 14.47 -9.72 -2.26
C GLY A 86 13.58 -10.04 -1.06
N TYR A 87 14.06 -10.93 -0.21
CA TYR A 87 13.39 -11.35 1.01
C TYR A 87 14.27 -11.01 2.22
N ILE A 88 13.66 -10.69 3.34
CA ILE A 88 14.34 -10.40 4.61
C ILE A 88 14.21 -11.54 5.61
N CYS A 89 13.32 -12.49 5.36
CA CYS A 89 13.09 -13.67 6.18
C CYS A 89 13.33 -14.95 5.36
N ASP A 90 13.98 -15.91 5.97
CA ASP A 90 14.17 -17.27 5.42
C ASP A 90 13.16 -18.26 6.02
N ARG A 91 12.67 -17.99 7.23
CA ARG A 91 11.74 -18.83 7.98
C ARG A 91 10.54 -18.05 8.50
N LEU A 92 9.40 -18.75 8.62
CA LEU A 92 8.14 -18.14 9.06
C LEU A 92 8.19 -17.60 10.48
N GLU A 93 8.98 -18.22 11.35
CA GLU A 93 9.17 -17.76 12.73
C GLU A 93 9.74 -16.34 12.80
N GLU A 94 10.61 -15.99 11.86
CA GLU A 94 11.26 -14.68 11.79
C GLU A 94 10.25 -13.55 11.54
N ILE A 95 9.12 -13.86 10.90
CA ILE A 95 8.03 -12.87 10.73
C ILE A 95 7.47 -12.42 12.08
N LEU A 96 7.43 -13.33 13.08
CA LEU A 96 6.92 -13.01 14.41
C LEU A 96 7.88 -12.10 15.19
N ASP A 97 9.16 -12.10 14.83
CA ASP A 97 10.20 -11.28 15.45
C ASP A 97 10.30 -9.88 14.81
N LEU A 98 9.65 -9.66 13.66
CA LEU A 98 9.59 -8.33 13.04
C LEU A 98 8.82 -7.36 13.96
N GLY A 99 9.20 -6.07 13.90
CA GLY A 99 8.46 -4.99 14.56
C GLY A 99 6.98 -4.93 14.12
N THR A 100 6.24 -4.04 14.73
CA THR A 100 4.87 -3.70 14.32
C THR A 100 4.89 -2.59 13.28
N LEU A 101 3.84 -2.52 12.45
CA LEU A 101 3.65 -1.43 11.51
C LEU A 101 3.47 -0.11 12.29
N ASP A 102 4.47 0.79 12.18
CA ASP A 102 4.40 2.10 12.83
C ASP A 102 3.63 3.09 11.95
N THR A 103 2.48 3.53 12.45
CA THR A 103 1.62 4.52 11.78
C THR A 103 2.10 5.97 11.97
N LYS A 104 3.13 6.19 12.79
CA LYS A 104 3.65 7.52 13.13
C LYS A 104 4.96 7.86 12.43
N SER A 105 5.59 6.89 11.78
CA SER A 105 6.84 7.09 11.05
C SER A 105 6.82 6.37 9.70
N GLY A 106 7.83 6.62 8.87
CA GLY A 106 7.99 5.98 7.57
C GLY A 106 6.86 6.27 6.59
N ARG A 107 6.71 5.40 5.61
CA ARG A 107 5.69 5.56 4.56
C ARG A 107 4.25 5.48 5.06
N PRO A 108 3.86 4.61 6.00
CA PRO A 108 2.50 4.61 6.52
C PRO A 108 2.07 5.98 7.04
N ALA A 109 2.95 6.65 7.81
CA ALA A 109 2.69 8.00 8.31
C ALA A 109 2.50 9.01 7.17
N GLN A 110 3.27 8.90 6.10
CA GLN A 110 3.15 9.79 4.93
C GLN A 110 1.85 9.54 4.15
N VAL A 111 1.44 8.28 3.98
CA VAL A 111 0.16 7.93 3.37
C VAL A 111 -1.01 8.49 4.21
N LEU A 112 -0.98 8.30 5.53
CA LEU A 112 -1.99 8.84 6.44
C LEU A 112 -2.03 10.38 6.42
N ASN A 113 -0.86 11.02 6.32
CA ASN A 113 -0.78 12.47 6.15
C ASN A 113 -1.43 12.92 4.83
N ALA A 114 -1.14 12.23 3.73
CA ALA A 114 -1.77 12.50 2.44
C ALA A 114 -3.29 12.33 2.50
N CYS A 115 -3.79 11.25 3.12
CA CYS A 115 -5.22 11.02 3.32
C CYS A 115 -5.87 12.18 4.08
N ARG A 116 -5.28 12.60 5.20
CA ARG A 116 -5.79 13.71 6.01
C ARG A 116 -5.85 15.02 5.22
N ARG A 117 -4.75 15.38 4.54
CA ARG A 117 -4.67 16.59 3.72
C ARG A 117 -5.74 16.62 2.62
N LEU A 118 -5.98 15.50 1.98
CA LEU A 118 -7.01 15.37 0.95
C LEU A 118 -8.43 15.50 1.54
N ALA A 119 -8.69 14.86 2.67
CA ALA A 119 -9.97 14.96 3.38
C ALA A 119 -10.26 16.40 3.85
N GLU A 120 -9.25 17.09 4.40
CA GLU A 120 -9.36 18.51 4.79
C GLU A 120 -9.65 19.44 3.60
N GLN A 121 -9.28 19.03 2.39
CA GLN A 121 -9.58 19.73 1.14
C GLN A 121 -10.93 19.34 0.52
N GLY A 122 -11.72 18.49 1.23
CA GLY A 122 -13.04 18.06 0.78
C GLY A 122 -13.04 16.90 -0.21
N GLU A 123 -11.91 16.20 -0.37
CA GLU A 123 -11.86 15.03 -1.23
C GLU A 123 -12.41 13.78 -0.50
N THR A 124 -13.08 12.92 -1.25
CA THR A 124 -13.40 11.57 -0.77
C THR A 124 -12.19 10.68 -1.03
N VAL A 125 -11.57 10.18 0.03
CA VAL A 125 -10.33 9.41 -0.03
C VAL A 125 -10.63 7.92 0.16
N VAL A 126 -10.02 7.09 -0.68
CA VAL A 126 -9.99 5.64 -0.54
C VAL A 126 -8.55 5.22 -0.19
N LEU A 127 -8.36 4.71 1.01
CA LEU A 127 -7.10 4.05 1.40
C LEU A 127 -7.14 2.60 0.90
N GLU A 128 -6.24 2.27 -0.02
CA GLU A 128 -6.01 0.89 -0.46
C GLU A 128 -5.04 0.21 0.50
N VAL A 129 -5.44 -0.93 1.05
CA VAL A 129 -4.65 -1.73 1.99
C VAL A 129 -4.45 -3.12 1.39
N VAL A 130 -3.22 -3.61 1.35
CA VAL A 130 -2.94 -4.93 0.79
C VAL A 130 -3.19 -6.04 1.81
N GLY A 131 -3.60 -7.20 1.31
CA GLY A 131 -3.88 -8.35 2.16
C GLY A 131 -2.61 -9.05 2.66
N PRO A 132 -2.75 -9.92 3.70
CA PRO A 132 -1.62 -10.56 4.36
C PRO A 132 -0.69 -11.36 3.42
N ILE A 133 -1.22 -12.01 2.41
CA ILE A 133 -0.41 -12.78 1.43
C ILE A 133 0.49 -11.85 0.61
N THR A 134 0.01 -10.68 0.23
CA THR A 134 0.79 -9.69 -0.51
C THR A 134 1.93 -9.14 0.36
N ILE A 135 1.65 -8.86 1.63
CA ILE A 135 2.67 -8.44 2.61
C ILE A 135 3.72 -9.52 2.78
N LEU A 136 3.31 -10.75 3.03
CA LEU A 136 4.22 -11.88 3.19
C LEU A 136 5.09 -12.11 1.94
N ASN A 137 4.54 -11.91 0.74
CA ASN A 137 5.32 -11.98 -0.51
C ASN A 137 6.45 -10.95 -0.59
N GLY A 138 6.31 -9.84 0.12
CA GLY A 138 7.37 -8.84 0.24
C GLY A 138 8.45 -9.18 1.28
N LEU A 139 8.18 -10.13 2.18
CA LEU A 139 9.03 -10.43 3.33
C LEU A 139 9.74 -11.79 3.20
N ILE A 140 9.07 -12.79 2.62
CA ILE A 140 9.51 -14.18 2.54
C ILE A 140 9.05 -14.84 1.25
N ASP A 141 9.76 -15.87 0.78
CA ASP A 141 9.34 -16.68 -0.37
C ASP A 141 7.96 -17.35 -0.10
N LEU A 142 6.99 -17.09 -0.98
CA LEU A 142 5.64 -17.66 -0.84
C LEU A 142 5.59 -19.17 -0.80
N ARG A 143 6.61 -19.87 -1.32
CA ARG A 143 6.72 -21.33 -1.16
C ARG A 143 6.82 -21.74 0.31
N ALA A 144 7.50 -20.94 1.15
CA ALA A 144 7.55 -21.16 2.60
C ALA A 144 6.17 -20.93 3.24
N VAL A 145 5.45 -19.87 2.82
CA VAL A 145 4.09 -19.57 3.30
C VAL A 145 3.14 -20.73 3.00
N PHE A 146 3.03 -21.15 1.74
CA PHE A 146 2.12 -22.25 1.35
C PHE A 146 2.51 -23.60 1.96
N LYS A 147 3.81 -23.85 2.15
CA LYS A 147 4.28 -25.03 2.89
C LYS A 147 3.87 -24.95 4.36
N GLY A 148 3.99 -23.77 4.99
CA GLY A 148 3.58 -23.52 6.36
C GLY A 148 2.08 -23.76 6.57
N MET A 149 1.23 -23.18 5.70
CA MET A 149 -0.22 -23.37 5.75
C MET A 149 -0.63 -24.87 5.78
N ARG A 150 0.12 -25.70 5.06
CA ARG A 150 -0.16 -27.14 4.99
C ARG A 150 0.47 -27.95 6.12
N LYS A 151 1.69 -27.59 6.57
CA LYS A 151 2.51 -28.42 7.48
C LYS A 151 2.55 -27.90 8.91
N ASN A 152 2.33 -26.61 9.12
CA ASN A 152 2.37 -25.96 10.42
C ASN A 152 1.27 -24.88 10.52
N PRO A 153 -0.01 -25.27 10.51
CA PRO A 153 -1.12 -24.33 10.50
C PRO A 153 -1.16 -23.45 11.76
N GLU A 154 -0.73 -23.94 12.91
CA GLU A 154 -0.68 -23.17 14.15
C GLU A 154 0.32 -22.00 14.09
N LEU A 155 1.49 -22.22 13.48
CA LEU A 155 2.45 -21.13 13.23
C LEU A 155 1.89 -20.13 12.24
N MET A 156 1.26 -20.61 11.16
CA MET A 156 0.67 -19.73 10.16
C MET A 156 -0.46 -18.88 10.73
N GLU A 157 -1.27 -19.42 11.62
CA GLU A 157 -2.30 -18.65 12.33
C GLU A 157 -1.67 -17.48 13.10
N LYS A 158 -0.57 -17.72 13.83
CA LYS A 158 0.15 -16.66 14.54
C LYS A 158 0.71 -15.61 13.61
N VAL A 159 1.30 -16.03 12.48
CA VAL A 159 1.82 -15.12 11.45
C VAL A 159 0.71 -14.26 10.88
N PHE A 160 -0.42 -14.84 10.51
CA PHE A 160 -1.56 -14.09 9.99
C PHE A 160 -2.14 -13.12 11.02
N ARG A 161 -2.32 -13.54 12.27
CA ARG A 161 -2.81 -12.67 13.35
C ARG A 161 -1.92 -11.45 13.53
N LYS A 162 -0.59 -11.62 13.54
CA LYS A 162 0.34 -10.50 13.62
C LYS A 162 0.11 -9.49 12.48
N ILE A 163 0.02 -9.97 11.24
CA ILE A 163 -0.20 -9.10 10.08
C ILE A 163 -1.58 -8.44 10.14
N GLU A 164 -2.62 -9.17 10.54
CA GLU A 164 -3.99 -8.64 10.70
C GLU A 164 -4.07 -7.56 11.79
N ASP A 165 -3.37 -7.73 12.91
CA ASP A 165 -3.30 -6.74 13.98
C ASP A 165 -2.61 -5.45 13.50
N ASP A 166 -1.50 -5.58 12.77
CA ASP A 166 -0.80 -4.46 12.15
C ASP A 166 -1.70 -3.71 11.14
N LEU A 167 -2.37 -4.44 10.25
CA LEU A 167 -3.30 -3.87 9.27
C LEU A 167 -4.49 -3.19 9.95
N SER A 168 -5.07 -3.82 10.99
CA SER A 168 -6.17 -3.24 11.76
C SER A 168 -5.77 -1.91 12.39
N SER A 169 -4.57 -1.85 12.96
CA SER A 169 -4.02 -0.63 13.55
C SER A 169 -3.80 0.47 12.49
N TYR A 170 -3.32 0.09 11.31
CA TYR A 170 -3.12 1.01 10.19
C TYR A 170 -4.44 1.57 9.66
N MET A 171 -5.43 0.71 9.44
CA MET A 171 -6.78 1.15 9.01
C MET A 171 -7.47 2.04 10.05
N GLN A 172 -7.34 1.73 11.34
CA GLN A 172 -7.89 2.55 12.41
C GLN A 172 -7.23 3.94 12.49
N ALA A 173 -5.96 4.05 12.16
CA ALA A 173 -5.27 5.33 12.13
C ALA A 173 -5.67 6.23 10.95
N ALA A 174 -6.37 5.70 9.97
CA ALA A 174 -6.85 6.43 8.80
C ALA A 174 -8.25 7.06 8.96
N VAL A 175 -8.96 6.71 10.06
CA VAL A 175 -10.36 7.15 10.37
C VAL A 175 -10.37 8.33 11.38
#